data_180d54e58599537230d8527122c1dca1
#
_entry.id   180d54e58599537230d8527122c1dca1
#
_cell.length_a   1.000
_cell.length_b   1.000
_cell.length_c   1.000
_cell.angle_alpha   90.00
_cell.angle_beta   90.00
_cell.angle_gamma   90.00
#
_symmetry.space_group_name_H-M   'P 1'
#
loop_
_entity.id
_entity.type
_entity.pdbx_description
1 polymer ?
#
loop_
_entity_poly.entity_id
_entity_poly.type
_entity_poly.pdbx_seq_one_letter_code
_entity_poly.pdbx_strand_id
1 'polypeptide(L)'
;MITAFLEYLSLEKKYSVHTITAYKKDLISFRDFLVIEYAQENLLEVNYPQIRSWVVALVETKISNRTINRKVSSLKSFYKFLQKTKQIDGNPLSKHKALKTEKRVQVPFTSNEINAVINHFEKEGQSEFVSVRNKLIVELFYSTGIRRAELINIKERDVSFSDKTIKVLGKRNKERFVPLLSSVIQTLNRYLELKAAFAIGLEELFITEKGNKIYETLVYRIINSYFSKVSSKQKKSPHILRHSFATHLLNEGADLNSVKELLGHSSLASTQVYTQNSLDVIKKVYNQAHPRSHKK
;
A
#
# COMPACT_ATOMS: atom_id res chain seq x y z
N MET A 1 29.74 5.46 7.08
CA MET A 1 28.85 6.38 6.33
C MET A 1 27.47 5.78 6.02
N ILE A 2 27.39 4.70 5.22
CA ILE A 2 26.09 4.08 4.86
C ILE A 2 25.32 3.66 6.14
N THR A 3 25.97 3.01 7.09
CA THR A 3 25.35 2.59 8.37
C THR A 3 24.74 3.76 9.12
N ALA A 4 25.49 4.84 9.33
CA ALA A 4 24.99 6.04 10.01
C ALA A 4 23.81 6.68 9.27
N PHE A 5 23.80 6.67 7.93
CA PHE A 5 22.66 7.14 7.16
C PHE A 5 21.43 6.25 7.35
N LEU A 6 21.58 4.92 7.39
CA LEU A 6 20.46 4.00 7.60
C LEU A 6 19.90 4.14 9.02
N GLU A 7 20.74 4.36 10.02
CA GLU A 7 20.33 4.69 11.39
C GLU A 7 19.56 6.02 11.44
N TYR A 8 20.05 7.06 10.78
CA TYR A 8 19.33 8.32 10.62
C TYR A 8 17.94 8.13 10.00
N LEU A 9 17.84 7.30 8.94
CA LEU A 9 16.54 6.99 8.34
C LEU A 9 15.60 6.24 9.29
N SER A 10 16.16 5.34 10.11
CA SER A 10 15.40 4.54 11.08
C SER A 10 14.95 5.38 12.27
N LEU A 11 15.88 6.04 12.93
CA LEU A 11 15.67 6.68 14.23
C LEU A 11 15.05 8.07 14.09
N GLU A 12 15.60 8.93 13.22
CA GLU A 12 15.11 10.29 13.06
C GLU A 12 13.97 10.40 12.04
N LYS A 13 14.09 9.73 10.88
CA LYS A 13 13.08 9.82 9.82
C LYS A 13 11.95 8.82 9.97
N LYS A 14 12.10 7.83 10.84
CA LYS A 14 11.11 6.77 11.11
C LYS A 14 10.61 6.09 9.81
N TYR A 15 11.57 5.78 8.91
CA TYR A 15 11.26 5.09 7.68
C TYR A 15 10.97 3.62 7.96
N SER A 16 10.13 3.00 7.12
CA SER A 16 9.83 1.57 7.24
C SER A 16 11.07 0.71 6.95
N VAL A 17 11.14 -0.47 7.57
CA VAL A 17 12.21 -1.45 7.34
C VAL A 17 12.40 -1.75 5.85
N HIS A 18 11.29 -1.87 5.09
CA HIS A 18 11.35 -2.09 3.64
C HIS A 18 12.03 -0.93 2.88
N THR A 19 11.77 0.31 3.29
CA THR A 19 12.41 1.49 2.67
C THR A 19 13.90 1.51 2.99
N ILE A 20 14.27 1.24 4.25
CA ILE A 20 15.66 1.20 4.70
C ILE A 20 16.43 0.10 3.96
N THR A 21 15.86 -1.09 3.85
CA THR A 21 16.45 -2.22 3.10
C THR A 21 16.63 -1.89 1.62
N ALA A 22 15.66 -1.22 0.99
CA ALA A 22 15.78 -0.80 -0.40
C ALA A 22 16.91 0.23 -0.57
N TYR A 23 16.99 1.23 0.31
CA TYR A 23 18.05 2.24 0.29
C TYR A 23 19.42 1.62 0.49
N LYS A 24 19.56 0.69 1.46
CA LYS A 24 20.79 -0.07 1.69
C LYS A 24 21.25 -0.78 0.41
N LYS A 25 20.35 -1.53 -0.23
CA LYS A 25 20.66 -2.25 -1.49
C LYS A 25 21.07 -1.31 -2.61
N ASP A 26 20.42 -0.16 -2.73
CA ASP A 26 20.72 0.82 -3.78
C ASP A 26 22.10 1.45 -3.56
N LEU A 27 22.45 1.83 -2.33
CA LEU A 27 23.76 2.41 -1.97
C LEU A 27 24.89 1.39 -2.13
N ILE A 28 24.68 0.15 -1.72
CA ILE A 28 25.66 -0.93 -1.92
C ILE A 28 25.88 -1.15 -3.42
N SER A 29 24.83 -1.26 -4.21
CA SER A 29 24.92 -1.42 -5.68
C SER A 29 25.70 -0.28 -6.35
N PHE A 30 25.53 0.94 -5.86
CA PHE A 30 26.29 2.09 -6.38
C PHE A 30 27.76 2.06 -5.95
N ARG A 31 28.05 1.74 -4.67
CA ARG A 31 29.42 1.60 -4.17
C ARG A 31 30.17 0.52 -4.96
N ASP A 32 29.57 -0.65 -5.15
CA ASP A 32 30.16 -1.78 -5.86
C ASP A 32 30.47 -1.40 -7.33
N PHE A 33 29.59 -0.62 -7.98
CA PHE A 33 29.84 -0.04 -9.30
C PHE A 33 31.06 0.88 -9.30
N LEU A 34 31.21 1.75 -8.30
CA LEU A 34 32.37 2.66 -8.21
C LEU A 34 33.67 1.90 -8.00
N VAL A 35 33.67 0.85 -7.20
CA VAL A 35 34.84 -0.01 -6.99
C VAL A 35 35.28 -0.68 -8.31
N ILE A 36 34.32 -1.22 -9.06
CA ILE A 36 34.58 -1.95 -10.31
C ILE A 36 35.07 -1.00 -11.40
N GLU A 37 34.37 0.13 -11.62
CA GLU A 37 34.62 1.00 -12.77
C GLU A 37 35.68 2.07 -12.51
N TYR A 38 35.91 2.45 -11.26
CA TYR A 38 36.77 3.58 -10.89
C TYR A 38 37.79 3.25 -9.81
N ALA A 39 37.85 2.01 -9.32
CA ALA A 39 38.68 1.59 -8.17
C ALA A 39 38.48 2.53 -6.94
N GLN A 40 37.26 3.07 -6.76
CA GLN A 40 36.94 4.08 -5.77
C GLN A 40 35.97 3.52 -4.71
N GLU A 41 36.41 3.49 -3.45
CA GLU A 41 35.58 3.11 -2.31
C GLU A 41 34.96 4.33 -1.59
N ASN A 42 35.62 5.49 -1.70
CA ASN A 42 35.23 6.69 -0.98
C ASN A 42 34.00 7.38 -1.63
N LEU A 43 32.85 7.30 -0.96
CA LEU A 43 31.61 7.93 -1.41
C LEU A 43 31.57 9.45 -1.22
N LEU A 44 32.53 10.05 -0.48
CA LEU A 44 32.58 11.51 -0.28
C LEU A 44 33.11 12.26 -1.53
N GLU A 45 33.95 11.60 -2.30
CA GLU A 45 34.65 12.20 -3.46
C GLU A 45 33.91 11.96 -4.78
N VAL A 46 32.70 11.42 -4.72
CA VAL A 46 31.92 11.11 -5.91
C VAL A 46 31.45 12.39 -6.60
N ASN A 47 31.67 12.43 -7.91
CA ASN A 47 31.21 13.50 -8.78
C ASN A 47 30.00 13.09 -9.63
N TYR A 48 29.33 14.07 -10.24
CA TYR A 48 28.14 13.80 -11.05
C TYR A 48 28.40 12.93 -12.29
N PRO A 49 29.54 13.05 -13.05
CA PRO A 49 29.87 12.12 -14.12
C PRO A 49 29.84 10.64 -13.72
N GLN A 50 30.42 10.28 -12.58
CA GLN A 50 30.41 8.89 -12.08
C GLN A 50 28.97 8.40 -11.79
N ILE A 51 28.12 9.26 -11.20
CA ILE A 51 26.71 8.92 -10.99
C ILE A 51 25.98 8.75 -12.33
N ARG A 52 26.30 9.59 -13.31
CA ARG A 52 25.73 9.48 -14.65
C ARG A 52 26.15 8.17 -15.34
N SER A 53 27.42 7.77 -15.22
CA SER A 53 27.90 6.47 -15.73
C SER A 53 27.14 5.30 -15.11
N TRP A 54 26.92 5.35 -13.79
CA TRP A 54 26.10 4.33 -13.14
C TRP A 54 24.66 4.30 -13.67
N VAL A 55 24.03 5.45 -13.90
CA VAL A 55 22.70 5.53 -14.49
C VAL A 55 22.68 4.92 -15.90
N VAL A 56 23.71 5.18 -16.72
CA VAL A 56 23.85 4.58 -18.05
C VAL A 56 23.98 3.06 -17.96
N ALA A 57 24.86 2.55 -17.11
CA ALA A 57 25.00 1.11 -16.86
C ALA A 57 23.68 0.47 -16.43
N LEU A 58 22.89 1.12 -15.56
CA LEU A 58 21.56 0.63 -15.18
C LEU A 58 20.56 0.63 -16.36
N VAL A 59 20.65 1.58 -17.29
CA VAL A 59 19.80 1.59 -18.50
C VAL A 59 20.15 0.40 -19.40
N GLU A 60 21.42 0.09 -19.57
CA GLU A 60 21.91 -1.04 -20.38
C GLU A 60 21.44 -2.40 -19.83
N THR A 61 21.27 -2.52 -18.51
CA THR A 61 20.67 -3.72 -17.89
C THR A 61 19.15 -3.83 -18.09
N LYS A 62 18.53 -2.96 -18.91
CA LYS A 62 17.09 -2.93 -19.21
C LYS A 62 16.19 -2.75 -17.98
N ILE A 63 16.71 -2.21 -16.89
CA ILE A 63 15.92 -1.84 -15.72
C ILE A 63 15.03 -0.64 -16.08
N SER A 64 13.76 -0.67 -15.62
CA SER A 64 12.82 0.41 -15.92
C SER A 64 13.27 1.77 -15.39
N ASN A 65 13.02 2.85 -16.14
CA ASN A 65 13.34 4.23 -15.75
C ASN A 65 12.76 4.59 -14.36
N ARG A 66 11.60 4.05 -13.99
CA ARG A 66 11.02 4.22 -12.65
C ARG A 66 11.91 3.62 -11.56
N THR A 67 12.47 2.44 -11.79
CA THR A 67 13.38 1.79 -10.84
C THR A 67 14.70 2.55 -10.75
N ILE A 68 15.26 3.01 -11.88
CA ILE A 68 16.47 3.82 -11.92
C ILE A 68 16.26 5.12 -11.14
N ASN A 69 15.18 5.85 -11.41
CA ASN A 69 14.85 7.09 -10.69
C ASN A 69 14.69 6.85 -9.17
N ARG A 70 14.11 5.71 -8.75
CA ARG A 70 14.05 5.34 -7.34
C ARG A 70 15.43 5.13 -6.74
N LYS A 71 16.32 4.41 -7.46
CA LYS A 71 17.71 4.17 -7.02
C LYS A 71 18.48 5.50 -6.88
N VAL A 72 18.35 6.39 -7.86
CA VAL A 72 18.96 7.72 -7.79
C VAL A 72 18.36 8.57 -6.65
N SER A 73 17.08 8.41 -6.35
CA SER A 73 16.47 9.09 -5.20
C SER A 73 17.05 8.62 -3.86
N SER A 74 17.44 7.35 -3.73
CA SER A 74 18.17 6.83 -2.56
C SER A 74 19.52 7.52 -2.41
N LEU A 75 20.30 7.65 -3.52
CA LEU A 75 21.56 8.38 -3.54
C LEU A 75 21.36 9.86 -3.19
N LYS A 76 20.37 10.52 -3.79
CA LYS A 76 20.07 11.92 -3.51
C LYS A 76 19.77 12.16 -2.03
N SER A 77 19.06 11.24 -1.40
CA SER A 77 18.78 11.29 0.04
C SER A 77 20.04 11.09 0.87
N PHE A 78 20.92 10.18 0.46
CA PHE A 78 22.22 9.94 1.11
C PHE A 78 23.13 11.16 1.03
N TYR A 79 23.34 11.73 -0.14
CA TYR A 79 24.16 12.92 -0.30
C TYR A 79 23.58 14.16 0.40
N LYS A 80 22.26 14.27 0.49
CA LYS A 80 21.62 15.29 1.32
C LYS A 80 21.91 15.10 2.81
N PHE A 81 21.98 13.85 3.28
CA PHE A 81 22.38 13.55 4.65
C PHE A 81 23.84 13.93 4.91
N LEU A 82 24.77 13.56 4.00
CA LEU A 82 26.18 13.92 4.10
C LEU A 82 26.41 15.43 4.12
N GLN A 83 25.66 16.18 3.29
CA GLN A 83 25.69 17.64 3.29
C GLN A 83 25.16 18.22 4.62
N LYS A 84 24.04 17.67 5.14
CA LYS A 84 23.48 18.08 6.43
C LYS A 84 24.45 17.85 7.59
N THR A 85 25.23 16.78 7.54
CA THR A 85 26.27 16.43 8.54
C THR A 85 27.63 17.07 8.26
N LYS A 86 27.70 18.00 7.29
CA LYS A 86 28.93 18.73 6.90
C LYS A 86 30.09 17.82 6.49
N GLN A 87 29.82 16.63 5.97
CA GLN A 87 30.84 15.73 5.43
C GLN A 87 31.20 16.06 3.98
N ILE A 88 30.33 16.80 3.28
CA ILE A 88 30.53 17.31 1.93
C ILE A 88 29.95 18.73 1.84
N ASP A 89 30.54 19.59 1.01
CA ASP A 89 30.06 20.96 0.80
C ASP A 89 28.89 21.02 -0.18
N GLY A 90 28.92 20.21 -1.23
CA GLY A 90 27.92 20.19 -2.29
C GLY A 90 27.30 18.82 -2.55
N ASN A 91 26.02 18.80 -2.90
CA ASN A 91 25.37 17.55 -3.30
C ASN A 91 25.64 17.29 -4.79
N PRO A 92 26.34 16.21 -5.20
CA PRO A 92 26.64 15.93 -6.61
C PRO A 92 25.40 15.71 -7.46
N LEU A 93 24.23 15.41 -6.84
CA LEU A 93 22.95 15.23 -7.52
C LEU A 93 22.08 16.51 -7.56
N SER A 94 22.59 17.67 -7.17
CA SER A 94 21.80 18.92 -7.12
C SER A 94 21.14 19.27 -8.45
N LYS A 95 21.83 19.07 -9.57
CA LYS A 95 21.36 19.36 -10.94
C LYS A 95 20.80 18.13 -11.68
N HIS A 96 20.70 16.97 -11.01
CA HIS A 96 20.23 15.75 -11.67
C HIS A 96 18.75 15.83 -12.06
N LYS A 97 18.47 15.55 -13.33
CA LYS A 97 17.10 15.42 -13.87
C LYS A 97 16.71 13.95 -13.98
N ALA A 98 15.54 13.61 -13.45
CA ALA A 98 15.03 12.26 -13.53
C ALA A 98 14.76 11.82 -14.98
N LEU A 99 14.94 10.52 -15.24
CA LEU A 99 14.60 9.93 -16.55
C LEU A 99 13.09 10.01 -16.80
N LYS A 100 12.69 10.28 -18.03
CA LYS A 100 11.27 10.24 -18.42
C LYS A 100 10.68 8.86 -18.16
N THR A 101 9.54 8.83 -17.52
CA THR A 101 8.80 7.58 -17.24
C THR A 101 7.46 7.61 -17.96
N GLU A 102 7.07 6.48 -18.53
CA GLU A 102 5.73 6.36 -19.08
C GLU A 102 4.67 6.52 -17.97
N LYS A 103 3.69 7.36 -18.20
CA LYS A 103 2.49 7.44 -17.38
C LYS A 103 1.54 6.32 -17.79
N ARG A 104 1.62 5.18 -17.12
CA ARG A 104 0.64 4.11 -17.33
C ARG A 104 -0.65 4.46 -16.57
N VAL A 105 -1.71 4.71 -17.30
CA VAL A 105 -3.03 4.88 -16.72
C VAL A 105 -3.45 3.55 -16.09
N GLN A 106 -3.80 3.58 -14.81
CA GLN A 106 -4.36 2.40 -14.14
C GLN A 106 -5.86 2.40 -14.39
N VAL A 107 -6.31 1.38 -15.11
CA VAL A 107 -7.75 1.20 -15.40
C VAL A 107 -8.41 0.53 -14.19
N PRO A 108 -9.41 1.17 -13.54
CA PRO A 108 -10.13 0.58 -12.42
C PRO A 108 -10.94 -0.63 -12.87
N PHE A 109 -11.24 -1.56 -11.97
CA PHE A 109 -12.24 -2.60 -12.22
C PHE A 109 -13.62 -1.96 -12.31
N THR A 110 -14.46 -2.47 -13.18
CA THR A 110 -15.87 -2.06 -13.26
C THR A 110 -16.67 -2.66 -12.11
N SER A 111 -17.83 -2.07 -11.80
CA SER A 111 -18.75 -2.64 -10.79
C SER A 111 -19.21 -4.05 -11.17
N ASN A 112 -19.38 -4.34 -12.47
CA ASN A 112 -19.73 -5.69 -12.95
C ASN A 112 -18.61 -6.70 -12.70
N GLU A 113 -17.34 -6.37 -12.98
CA GLU A 113 -16.20 -7.24 -12.68
C GLU A 113 -16.10 -7.54 -11.19
N ILE A 114 -16.30 -6.55 -10.33
CA ILE A 114 -16.24 -6.72 -8.88
C ILE A 114 -17.39 -7.59 -8.37
N ASN A 115 -18.62 -7.34 -8.83
CA ASN A 115 -19.78 -8.15 -8.47
C ASN A 115 -19.64 -9.59 -8.95
N ALA A 116 -19.12 -9.80 -10.17
CA ALA A 116 -18.84 -11.14 -10.70
C ALA A 116 -17.84 -11.92 -9.82
N VAL A 117 -16.77 -11.25 -9.34
CA VAL A 117 -15.84 -11.87 -8.39
C VAL A 117 -16.55 -12.25 -7.09
N ILE A 118 -17.31 -11.33 -6.49
CA ILE A 118 -17.98 -11.57 -5.21
C ILE A 118 -18.97 -12.73 -5.29
N ASN A 119 -19.71 -12.85 -6.40
CA ASN A 119 -20.65 -13.94 -6.62
C ASN A 119 -19.94 -15.29 -6.93
N HIS A 120 -18.70 -15.23 -7.41
CA HIS A 120 -17.95 -16.45 -7.75
C HIS A 120 -17.45 -17.20 -6.50
N PHE A 121 -17.28 -16.54 -5.36
CA PHE A 121 -16.85 -17.19 -4.11
C PHE A 121 -17.84 -18.27 -3.62
N GLU A 122 -19.09 -18.20 -4.01
CA GLU A 122 -20.13 -19.16 -3.61
C GLU A 122 -20.07 -20.50 -4.39
N LYS A 123 -19.26 -20.59 -5.45
CA LYS A 123 -19.27 -21.70 -6.41
C LYS A 123 -17.98 -22.52 -6.46
N GLU A 124 -16.94 -22.17 -5.69
CA GLU A 124 -15.67 -22.90 -5.75
C GLU A 124 -15.62 -24.03 -4.71
N GLY A 125 -15.11 -25.21 -5.12
CA GLY A 125 -14.86 -26.36 -4.26
C GLY A 125 -13.74 -26.19 -3.23
N GLN A 126 -13.60 -24.99 -2.66
CA GLN A 126 -12.71 -24.67 -1.56
C GLN A 126 -13.43 -24.87 -0.21
N SER A 127 -12.68 -25.00 0.88
CA SER A 127 -13.30 -24.98 2.19
C SER A 127 -14.12 -23.69 2.39
N GLU A 128 -15.23 -23.78 3.10
CA GLU A 128 -16.10 -22.62 3.38
C GLU A 128 -15.31 -21.48 4.05
N PHE A 129 -14.44 -21.83 5.00
CA PHE A 129 -13.56 -20.87 5.66
C PHE A 129 -12.72 -20.05 4.66
N VAL A 130 -12.08 -20.72 3.69
CA VAL A 130 -11.24 -20.05 2.67
C VAL A 130 -12.09 -19.17 1.78
N SER A 131 -13.23 -19.66 1.33
CA SER A 131 -14.16 -18.95 0.45
C SER A 131 -14.68 -17.67 1.11
N VAL A 132 -15.17 -17.77 2.35
CA VAL A 132 -15.70 -16.64 3.11
C VAL A 132 -14.58 -15.63 3.46
N ARG A 133 -13.39 -16.11 3.88
CA ARG A 133 -12.23 -15.26 4.11
C ARG A 133 -11.86 -14.47 2.86
N ASN A 134 -11.75 -15.13 1.72
CA ASN A 134 -11.32 -14.51 0.48
C ASN A 134 -12.36 -13.50 -0.03
N LYS A 135 -13.66 -13.83 0.09
CA LYS A 135 -14.77 -12.92 -0.18
C LYS A 135 -14.66 -11.65 0.68
N LEU A 136 -14.51 -11.82 1.98
CA LEU A 136 -14.37 -10.70 2.92
C LEU A 136 -13.18 -9.81 2.60
N ILE A 137 -12.04 -10.38 2.20
CA ILE A 137 -10.86 -9.62 1.78
C ILE A 137 -11.19 -8.74 0.58
N VAL A 138 -11.85 -9.27 -0.46
CA VAL A 138 -12.23 -8.49 -1.65
C VAL A 138 -13.25 -7.41 -1.28
N GLU A 139 -14.27 -7.77 -0.49
CA GLU A 139 -15.29 -6.84 -0.03
C GLU A 139 -14.69 -5.69 0.78
N LEU A 140 -13.78 -5.96 1.72
CA LEU A 140 -13.10 -4.92 2.48
C LEU A 140 -12.27 -3.99 1.59
N PHE A 141 -11.49 -4.52 0.65
CA PHE A 141 -10.73 -3.66 -0.26
C PHE A 141 -11.65 -2.74 -1.06
N TYR A 142 -12.74 -3.26 -1.58
CA TYR A 142 -13.65 -2.49 -2.41
C TYR A 142 -14.56 -1.57 -1.61
N SER A 143 -14.96 -1.95 -0.40
CA SER A 143 -15.82 -1.10 0.43
C SER A 143 -15.05 -0.03 1.21
N THR A 144 -13.79 -0.26 1.56
CA THR A 144 -13.05 0.64 2.44
C THR A 144 -11.85 1.31 1.79
N GLY A 145 -11.41 0.79 0.66
CA GLY A 145 -10.20 1.27 0.00
C GLY A 145 -8.94 1.16 0.85
N ILE A 146 -8.87 0.27 1.84
CA ILE A 146 -7.70 0.09 2.71
C ILE A 146 -6.47 -0.37 1.93
N ARG A 147 -5.28 -0.15 2.49
CA ARG A 147 -4.03 -0.63 1.92
C ARG A 147 -3.81 -2.09 2.31
N ARG A 148 -3.08 -2.84 1.46
CA ARG A 148 -2.75 -4.26 1.74
C ARG A 148 -2.05 -4.44 3.09
N ALA A 149 -1.07 -3.60 3.40
CA ALA A 149 -0.38 -3.64 4.69
C ALA A 149 -1.30 -3.27 5.87
N GLU A 150 -2.31 -2.45 5.66
CA GLU A 150 -3.32 -2.14 6.67
C GLU A 150 -4.19 -3.38 6.94
N LEU A 151 -4.72 -4.03 5.88
CA LEU A 151 -5.59 -5.20 5.99
C LEU A 151 -4.95 -6.34 6.79
N ILE A 152 -3.68 -6.69 6.51
CA ILE A 152 -3.01 -7.80 7.19
C ILE A 152 -2.73 -7.55 8.69
N ASN A 153 -2.81 -6.29 9.12
CA ASN A 153 -2.54 -5.88 10.49
C ASN A 153 -3.82 -5.54 11.30
N ILE A 154 -5.00 -5.68 10.71
CA ILE A 154 -6.25 -5.48 11.42
C ILE A 154 -6.39 -6.57 12.49
N LYS A 155 -6.80 -6.16 13.68
CA LYS A 155 -7.15 -7.05 14.80
C LYS A 155 -8.66 -7.15 14.93
N GLU A 156 -9.16 -8.21 15.56
CA GLU A 156 -10.62 -8.35 15.81
C GLU A 156 -11.18 -7.18 16.61
N ARG A 157 -10.45 -6.71 17.62
CA ARG A 157 -10.81 -5.55 18.44
C ARG A 157 -10.90 -4.22 17.67
N ASP A 158 -10.38 -4.17 16.45
CA ASP A 158 -10.45 -2.97 15.60
C ASP A 158 -11.80 -2.86 14.87
N VAL A 159 -12.67 -3.88 15.00
CA VAL A 159 -14.01 -3.89 14.41
C VAL A 159 -15.02 -3.46 15.46
N SER A 160 -15.80 -2.41 15.16
CA SER A 160 -17.00 -2.05 15.92
C SER A 160 -18.24 -2.47 15.16
N PHE A 161 -18.95 -3.47 15.69
CA PHE A 161 -20.21 -3.96 15.11
C PHE A 161 -21.36 -2.99 15.38
N SER A 162 -21.37 -2.35 16.56
CA SER A 162 -22.36 -1.34 16.94
C SER A 162 -22.32 -0.13 16.03
N ASP A 163 -21.11 0.39 15.76
CA ASP A 163 -20.91 1.58 14.93
C ASP A 163 -20.81 1.25 13.44
N LYS A 164 -20.72 -0.03 13.09
CA LYS A 164 -20.44 -0.53 11.75
C LYS A 164 -19.19 0.15 11.16
N THR A 165 -18.09 0.14 11.91
CA THR A 165 -16.82 0.74 11.51
C THR A 165 -15.65 -0.22 11.74
N ILE A 166 -14.57 0.02 11.00
CA ILE A 166 -13.31 -0.64 11.24
C ILE A 166 -12.22 0.42 11.45
N LYS A 167 -11.46 0.25 12.52
CA LYS A 167 -10.28 1.08 12.82
C LYS A 167 -9.10 0.58 12.02
N VAL A 168 -8.45 1.49 11.30
CA VAL A 168 -7.32 1.18 10.43
C VAL A 168 -6.11 2.01 10.83
N LEU A 169 -4.99 1.34 11.09
CA LEU A 169 -3.73 1.98 11.41
C LEU A 169 -2.93 2.27 10.13
N GLY A 170 -2.83 3.54 9.78
CA GLY A 170 -2.13 3.99 8.58
C GLY A 170 -0.65 4.32 8.80
N LYS A 171 -0.04 4.95 7.80
CA LYS A 171 1.36 5.39 7.86
C LYS A 171 1.58 6.39 9.00
N ARG A 172 2.72 6.26 9.72
CA ARG A 172 3.09 7.08 10.90
C ARG A 172 2.13 6.91 12.08
N ASN A 173 1.59 5.73 12.25
CA ASN A 173 0.68 5.40 13.37
C ASN A 173 -0.60 6.27 13.42
N LYS A 174 -1.04 6.81 12.28
CA LYS A 174 -2.30 7.56 12.22
C LYS A 174 -3.46 6.58 12.10
N GLU A 175 -4.37 6.64 13.05
CA GLU A 175 -5.62 5.87 13.03
C GLU A 175 -6.68 6.60 12.23
N ARG A 176 -7.55 5.82 11.56
CA ARG A 176 -8.78 6.30 10.96
C ARG A 176 -9.87 5.25 11.10
N PHE A 177 -11.11 5.68 11.22
CA PHE A 177 -12.28 4.82 11.18
C PHE A 177 -12.88 4.82 9.78
N VAL A 178 -13.20 3.64 9.28
CA VAL A 178 -13.82 3.48 7.95
C VAL A 178 -15.16 2.77 8.11
N PRO A 179 -16.26 3.32 7.56
CA PRO A 179 -17.57 2.68 7.62
C PRO A 179 -17.57 1.33 6.91
N LEU A 180 -18.38 0.39 7.39
CA LEU A 180 -18.61 -0.91 6.79
C LEU A 180 -20.05 -1.03 6.29
N LEU A 181 -20.22 -1.58 5.09
CA LEU A 181 -21.54 -1.93 4.55
C LEU A 181 -22.17 -3.07 5.36
N SER A 182 -23.49 -3.12 5.44
CA SER A 182 -24.19 -4.19 6.13
C SER A 182 -23.88 -5.57 5.53
N SER A 183 -23.70 -5.67 4.22
CA SER A 183 -23.26 -6.92 3.56
C SER A 183 -21.87 -7.38 4.01
N VAL A 184 -20.96 -6.44 4.23
CA VAL A 184 -19.60 -6.75 4.73
C VAL A 184 -19.66 -7.24 6.19
N ILE A 185 -20.52 -6.62 7.01
CA ILE A 185 -20.75 -7.07 8.41
C ILE A 185 -21.28 -8.50 8.43
N GLN A 186 -22.23 -8.86 7.54
CA GLN A 186 -22.73 -10.23 7.44
C GLN A 186 -21.63 -11.23 7.08
N THR A 187 -20.83 -10.93 6.05
CA THR A 187 -19.69 -11.79 5.67
C THR A 187 -18.65 -11.88 6.79
N LEU A 188 -18.43 -10.78 7.53
CA LEU A 188 -17.49 -10.74 8.65
C LEU A 188 -17.96 -11.61 9.81
N ASN A 189 -19.23 -11.55 10.19
CA ASN A 189 -19.80 -12.43 11.23
C ASN A 189 -19.61 -13.90 10.84
N ARG A 190 -19.97 -14.27 9.62
CA ARG A 190 -19.79 -15.65 9.15
C ARG A 190 -18.32 -16.07 9.16
N TYR A 191 -17.42 -15.17 8.77
CA TYR A 191 -15.99 -15.44 8.82
C TYR A 191 -15.50 -15.68 10.24
N LEU A 192 -15.94 -14.89 11.23
CA LEU A 192 -15.53 -15.05 12.64
C LEU A 192 -16.04 -16.35 13.24
N GLU A 193 -17.28 -16.75 12.92
CA GLU A 193 -17.82 -18.07 13.31
C GLU A 193 -16.92 -19.21 12.81
N LEU A 194 -16.55 -19.16 11.53
CA LEU A 194 -15.69 -20.19 10.93
C LEU A 194 -14.26 -20.12 11.48
N LYS A 195 -13.75 -18.91 11.75
CA LYS A 195 -12.41 -18.69 12.29
C LYS A 195 -12.23 -19.32 13.68
N ALA A 196 -13.27 -19.31 14.50
CA ALA A 196 -13.23 -19.87 15.87
C ALA A 196 -12.77 -21.33 15.91
N ALA A 197 -12.98 -22.09 14.83
CA ALA A 197 -12.54 -23.48 14.73
C ALA A 197 -11.03 -23.63 14.42
N PHE A 198 -10.36 -22.57 13.93
CA PHE A 198 -8.96 -22.63 13.45
C PHE A 198 -7.95 -21.94 14.36
N ALA A 199 -8.38 -21.02 15.21
CA ALA A 199 -7.45 -20.21 15.98
C ALA A 199 -8.05 -19.76 17.31
N ILE A 200 -7.54 -20.32 18.40
CA ILE A 200 -7.84 -19.87 19.75
C ILE A 200 -6.77 -18.87 20.18
N GLY A 201 -7.18 -17.63 20.51
CA GLY A 201 -6.30 -16.63 21.12
C GLY A 201 -5.48 -15.76 20.17
N LEU A 202 -5.69 -15.82 18.85
CA LEU A 202 -5.06 -14.88 17.92
C LEU A 202 -5.86 -13.58 17.80
N GLU A 203 -5.20 -12.46 18.02
CA GLU A 203 -5.81 -11.12 17.90
C GLU A 203 -6.02 -10.68 16.44
N GLU A 204 -5.28 -11.25 15.50
CA GLU A 204 -5.34 -10.88 14.08
C GLU A 204 -6.69 -11.24 13.48
N LEU A 205 -7.33 -10.29 12.78
CA LEU A 205 -8.59 -10.52 12.12
C LEU A 205 -8.46 -11.62 11.05
N PHE A 206 -7.46 -11.55 10.20
CA PHE A 206 -7.28 -12.48 9.09
C PHE A 206 -6.18 -13.52 9.34
N ILE A 207 -6.56 -14.79 9.17
CA ILE A 207 -5.66 -15.93 9.31
C ILE A 207 -5.65 -16.82 8.07
N THR A 208 -4.60 -17.63 7.95
CA THR A 208 -4.49 -18.74 6.98
C THR A 208 -5.27 -19.96 7.49
N GLU A 209 -5.46 -20.98 6.64
CA GLU A 209 -6.03 -22.27 7.05
C GLU A 209 -5.20 -23.00 8.13
N LYS A 210 -3.94 -22.65 8.29
CA LYS A 210 -3.05 -23.18 9.34
C LYS A 210 -3.11 -22.39 10.64
N GLY A 211 -4.07 -21.47 10.79
CA GLY A 211 -4.19 -20.62 11.97
C GLY A 211 -3.13 -19.52 12.10
N ASN A 212 -2.28 -19.27 11.12
CA ASN A 212 -1.27 -18.23 11.18
C ASN A 212 -1.80 -16.91 10.60
N LYS A 213 -1.24 -15.78 11.05
CA LYS A 213 -1.52 -14.46 10.47
C LYS A 213 -1.40 -14.48 8.94
N ILE A 214 -2.34 -13.81 8.26
CA ILE A 214 -2.28 -13.63 6.81
C ILE A 214 -1.10 -12.74 6.40
N TYR A 215 -0.57 -12.91 5.20
CA TYR A 215 0.60 -12.18 4.70
C TYR A 215 0.37 -11.57 3.32
N GLU A 216 1.13 -10.53 3.00
CA GLU A 216 0.93 -9.69 1.82
C GLU A 216 0.88 -10.47 0.50
N THR A 217 1.74 -11.48 0.31
CA THR A 217 1.78 -12.26 -0.92
C THR A 217 0.54 -13.13 -1.10
N LEU A 218 -0.05 -13.66 0.00
CA LEU A 218 -1.30 -14.41 -0.07
C LEU A 218 -2.46 -13.50 -0.49
N VAL A 219 -2.56 -12.30 0.11
CA VAL A 219 -3.59 -11.32 -0.27
C VAL A 219 -3.47 -10.94 -1.75
N TYR A 220 -2.24 -10.72 -2.24
CA TYR A 220 -2.00 -10.44 -3.66
C TYR A 220 -2.47 -11.61 -4.55
N ARG A 221 -2.11 -12.85 -4.20
CA ARG A 221 -2.51 -14.06 -4.94
C ARG A 221 -4.03 -14.22 -5.00
N ILE A 222 -4.73 -14.00 -3.88
CA ILE A 222 -6.20 -14.04 -3.81
C ILE A 222 -6.78 -13.06 -4.85
N ILE A 223 -6.43 -11.79 -4.76
CA ILE A 223 -6.96 -10.77 -5.67
C ILE A 223 -6.62 -11.09 -7.13
N ASN A 224 -5.37 -11.46 -7.40
CA ASN A 224 -4.94 -11.78 -8.76
C ASN A 224 -5.70 -12.99 -9.34
N SER A 225 -5.82 -14.08 -8.59
CA SER A 225 -6.51 -15.31 -9.01
C SER A 225 -7.97 -15.04 -9.34
N TYR A 226 -8.73 -14.44 -8.42
CA TYR A 226 -10.17 -14.21 -8.65
C TYR A 226 -10.45 -13.23 -9.79
N PHE A 227 -9.72 -12.12 -9.84
CA PHE A 227 -9.89 -11.15 -10.93
C PHE A 227 -9.35 -11.62 -12.27
N SER A 228 -8.48 -12.63 -12.32
CA SER A 228 -8.04 -13.24 -13.58
C SER A 228 -9.13 -14.04 -14.27
N LYS A 229 -10.14 -14.50 -13.54
CA LYS A 229 -11.28 -15.25 -14.08
C LYS A 229 -12.34 -14.35 -14.75
N VAL A 230 -12.40 -13.08 -14.35
CA VAL A 230 -13.48 -12.14 -14.75
C VAL A 230 -13.00 -10.90 -15.50
N SER A 231 -11.71 -10.65 -15.57
CA SER A 231 -11.15 -9.43 -16.15
C SER A 231 -9.96 -9.73 -17.06
N SER A 232 -9.93 -9.13 -18.23
CA SER A 232 -8.81 -9.16 -19.17
C SER A 232 -7.70 -8.14 -18.85
N LYS A 233 -7.88 -7.27 -17.84
CA LYS A 233 -6.91 -6.23 -17.47
C LYS A 233 -5.58 -6.84 -17.08
N GLN A 234 -4.47 -6.26 -17.53
CA GLN A 234 -3.12 -6.77 -17.25
C GLN A 234 -2.75 -6.72 -15.76
N LYS A 235 -3.19 -5.70 -15.06
CA LYS A 235 -2.89 -5.53 -13.62
C LYS A 235 -4.11 -5.83 -12.78
N LYS A 236 -3.97 -6.83 -11.90
CA LYS A 236 -4.98 -7.28 -10.96
C LYS A 236 -4.36 -7.34 -9.57
N SER A 237 -4.58 -6.30 -8.78
CA SER A 237 -3.90 -6.15 -7.49
C SER A 237 -4.76 -5.40 -6.48
N PRO A 238 -4.46 -5.50 -5.17
CA PRO A 238 -5.12 -4.71 -4.14
C PRO A 238 -5.12 -3.20 -4.41
N HIS A 239 -4.06 -2.68 -5.05
CA HIS A 239 -4.00 -1.26 -5.42
C HIS A 239 -5.04 -0.87 -6.48
N ILE A 240 -5.32 -1.76 -7.43
CA ILE A 240 -6.37 -1.50 -8.45
C ILE A 240 -7.75 -1.51 -7.80
N LEU A 241 -8.02 -2.43 -6.85
CA LEU A 241 -9.29 -2.42 -6.09
C LEU A 241 -9.48 -1.12 -5.30
N ARG A 242 -8.44 -0.67 -4.62
CA ARG A 242 -8.47 0.62 -3.92
C ARG A 242 -8.67 1.80 -4.90
N HIS A 243 -8.05 1.74 -6.07
CA HIS A 243 -8.26 2.75 -7.12
C HIS A 243 -9.70 2.69 -7.64
N SER A 244 -10.26 1.49 -7.85
CA SER A 244 -11.66 1.31 -8.25
C SER A 244 -12.63 1.89 -7.21
N PHE A 245 -12.41 1.63 -5.92
CA PHE A 245 -13.19 2.24 -4.84
C PHE A 245 -13.19 3.76 -4.93
N ALA A 246 -12.00 4.38 -5.03
CA ALA A 246 -11.89 5.84 -5.11
C ALA A 246 -12.60 6.41 -6.35
N THR A 247 -12.38 5.78 -7.52
CA THR A 247 -12.96 6.22 -8.78
C THR A 247 -14.49 6.08 -8.78
N HIS A 248 -15.01 4.98 -8.25
CA HIS A 248 -16.45 4.77 -8.20
C HIS A 248 -17.14 5.74 -7.25
N LEU A 249 -16.57 6.01 -6.07
CA LEU A 249 -17.12 7.02 -5.16
C LEU A 249 -17.17 8.41 -5.81
N LEU A 250 -16.10 8.80 -6.52
CA LEU A 250 -16.08 10.10 -7.23
C LEU A 250 -17.10 10.16 -8.35
N ASN A 251 -17.27 9.06 -9.11
CA ASN A 251 -18.26 8.98 -10.18
C ASN A 251 -19.73 9.06 -9.67
N GLU A 252 -19.97 8.56 -8.45
CA GLU A 252 -21.26 8.64 -7.76
C GLU A 252 -21.43 9.97 -6.99
N GLY A 253 -20.56 10.95 -7.24
CA GLY A 253 -20.72 12.31 -6.73
C GLY A 253 -20.11 12.57 -5.35
N ALA A 254 -19.33 11.65 -4.78
CA ALA A 254 -18.59 11.95 -3.54
C ALA A 254 -17.56 13.05 -3.78
N ASP A 255 -17.43 14.00 -2.87
CA ASP A 255 -16.42 15.03 -2.96
C ASP A 255 -15.00 14.45 -2.77
N LEU A 256 -14.02 15.10 -3.42
CA LEU A 256 -12.64 14.63 -3.43
C LEU A 256 -11.99 14.62 -2.04
N ASN A 257 -12.38 15.52 -1.13
CA ASN A 257 -11.78 15.60 0.20
C ASN A 257 -12.29 14.45 1.07
N SER A 258 -13.58 14.13 1.03
CA SER A 258 -14.17 12.97 1.71
C SER A 258 -13.53 11.66 1.23
N VAL A 259 -13.30 11.51 -0.09
CA VAL A 259 -12.61 10.32 -0.63
C VAL A 259 -11.15 10.26 -0.16
N LYS A 260 -10.42 11.39 -0.13
CA LYS A 260 -9.05 11.45 0.41
C LYS A 260 -9.00 11.08 1.89
N GLU A 261 -9.97 11.51 2.67
CA GLU A 261 -10.09 11.23 4.10
C GLU A 261 -10.33 9.75 4.34
N LEU A 262 -11.31 9.12 3.67
CA LEU A 262 -11.56 7.68 3.70
C LEU A 262 -10.31 6.88 3.35
N LEU A 263 -9.55 7.33 2.36
CA LEU A 263 -8.32 6.68 1.93
C LEU A 263 -7.13 6.92 2.87
N GLY A 264 -7.19 7.89 3.77
CA GLY A 264 -6.06 8.26 4.64
C GLY A 264 -4.88 8.80 3.84
N HIS A 265 -5.13 9.75 2.93
CA HIS A 265 -4.09 10.50 2.23
C HIS A 265 -3.59 11.64 3.12
N SER A 266 -2.33 11.57 3.54
CA SER A 266 -1.66 12.59 4.34
C SER A 266 -1.12 13.72 3.46
N SER A 267 -1.95 14.57 2.85
CA SER A 267 -1.48 15.86 2.34
C SER A 267 -2.11 16.99 3.14
N LEU A 268 -1.21 17.73 3.80
CA LEU A 268 -1.40 19.11 4.30
C LEU A 268 -2.74 19.37 5.03
N ALA A 269 -2.65 19.32 6.29
CA ALA A 269 -3.33 20.00 7.36
C ALA A 269 -3.92 19.05 8.39
N SER A 270 -3.49 19.30 9.60
CA SER A 270 -4.13 18.95 10.86
C SER A 270 -4.24 17.46 11.21
N THR A 271 -3.80 17.20 12.38
CA THR A 271 -4.30 16.17 13.28
C THR A 271 -5.80 16.47 13.49
N GLN A 272 -6.65 16.11 12.54
CA GLN A 272 -8.09 16.09 12.79
C GLN A 272 -8.31 14.98 13.81
N VAL A 273 -8.61 15.37 15.02
CA VAL A 273 -9.25 14.51 16.01
C VAL A 273 -10.58 14.10 15.35
N TYR A 274 -10.75 12.82 15.05
CA TYR A 274 -12.03 12.30 14.57
C TYR A 274 -13.08 12.54 15.66
N THR A 275 -13.87 13.57 15.49
CA THR A 275 -15.04 13.80 16.32
C THR A 275 -16.19 12.94 15.84
N GLN A 276 -17.15 12.63 16.72
CA GLN A 276 -18.37 11.90 16.35
C GLN A 276 -19.05 12.52 15.11
N ASN A 277 -19.13 13.84 15.06
CA ASN A 277 -19.72 14.60 13.93
C ASN A 277 -18.99 14.37 12.61
N SER A 278 -17.65 14.24 12.60
CA SER A 278 -16.90 13.97 11.37
C SER A 278 -17.14 12.54 10.86
N LEU A 279 -17.32 11.56 11.74
CA LEU A 279 -17.66 10.19 11.38
C LEU A 279 -19.06 10.10 10.76
N ASP A 280 -20.03 10.84 11.27
CA ASP A 280 -21.40 10.83 10.75
C ASP A 280 -21.47 11.44 9.35
N VAL A 281 -20.72 12.53 9.10
CA VAL A 281 -20.59 13.11 7.75
C VAL A 281 -19.97 12.10 6.77
N ILE A 282 -18.86 11.45 7.17
CA ILE A 282 -18.20 10.44 6.36
C ILE A 282 -19.14 9.26 6.08
N LYS A 283 -19.87 8.76 7.08
CA LYS A 283 -20.87 7.68 6.93
C LYS A 283 -21.96 8.09 5.93
N LYS A 284 -22.46 9.33 6.02
CA LYS A 284 -23.48 9.84 5.11
C LYS A 284 -23.00 9.86 3.66
N VAL A 285 -21.83 10.47 3.39
CA VAL A 285 -21.22 10.51 2.05
C VAL A 285 -20.94 9.10 1.53
N TYR A 286 -20.39 8.23 2.38
CA TYR A 286 -20.11 6.84 2.04
C TYR A 286 -21.38 6.06 1.67
N ASN A 287 -22.45 6.15 2.48
CA ASN A 287 -23.71 5.47 2.22
C ASN A 287 -24.42 5.99 0.98
N GLN A 288 -24.28 7.28 0.65
CA GLN A 288 -24.87 7.88 -0.55
C GLN A 288 -24.11 7.50 -1.83
N ALA A 289 -22.77 7.49 -1.78
CA ALA A 289 -21.94 7.35 -2.96
C ALA A 289 -21.36 5.95 -3.19
N HIS A 290 -21.48 5.01 -2.23
CA HIS A 290 -20.89 3.68 -2.46
C HIS A 290 -21.85 2.82 -3.32
N PRO A 291 -21.38 2.26 -4.49
CA PRO A 291 -22.27 1.55 -5.43
C PRO A 291 -23.00 0.32 -4.86
N ARG A 292 -22.55 -0.21 -3.72
CA ARG A 292 -23.18 -1.36 -3.03
C ARG A 292 -23.97 -0.99 -1.78
N SER A 293 -24.10 0.29 -1.45
CA SER A 293 -24.89 0.74 -0.29
C SER A 293 -26.40 0.58 -0.51
N HIS A 294 -26.85 0.69 -1.76
CA HIS A 294 -28.27 0.67 -2.16
C HIS A 294 -28.76 -0.69 -2.67
N LYS A 295 -27.91 -1.73 -2.70
CA LYS A 295 -28.38 -3.08 -3.04
C LYS A 295 -28.91 -3.75 -1.79
N LYS A 296 -30.25 -3.91 -1.74
CA LYS A 296 -30.96 -4.81 -0.82
C LYS A 296 -30.65 -6.25 -1.10
#